data_64703c43a5cbd9ddcf600c963b56f21b
#
_entry.id   64703c43a5cbd9ddcf600c963b56f21b
#
_cell.length_a   1.000
_cell.length_b   1.000
_cell.length_c   1.000
_cell.angle_alpha   90.00
_cell.angle_beta   90.00
_cell.angle_gamma   90.00
#
_symmetry.space_group_name_H-M   'P 1'
#
loop_
_entity.id
_entity.type
_entity.pdbx_description
1 polymer ?
#
loop_
_entity_poly.entity_id
_entity_poly.type
_entity_poly.pdbx_seq_one_letter_code
_entity_poly.pdbx_strand_id
1 'polypeptide(L)'
;RYDAIVVGGGHNGLVNGAYLAKAGLRTLILEKRHLVGGAAITEELYPGFKFTTFSYALSLLRPQIIHELELPKYGFKPLSMPTSFAPDEDGTYLLLGQDEGENMREIARLSPHDADAYKQYKHDLAEVCRAIKPLLDQVPPDPFSDDPEEAARLAELASYLRGLDKRVLHNAVRLLTGSAADFLDWYFENELLKGYLASSGTIGSKVGPRSQ
;
A
#
# COMPACT_ATOMS: atom_id res chain seq x y z
N ARG A 1 34.66 15.06 -9.54
CA ARG A 1 34.63 14.02 -8.50
C ARG A 1 33.31 14.08 -7.77
N TYR A 2 32.63 12.96 -7.57
CA TYR A 2 31.38 12.82 -6.82
C TYR A 2 31.67 12.18 -5.47
N ASP A 3 30.84 12.50 -4.48
CA ASP A 3 30.91 11.94 -3.12
C ASP A 3 30.06 10.67 -3.02
N ALA A 4 28.97 10.61 -3.82
CA ALA A 4 28.08 9.44 -3.93
C ALA A 4 27.66 9.20 -5.38
N ILE A 5 27.50 7.92 -5.74
CA ILE A 5 26.95 7.49 -7.03
C ILE A 5 25.79 6.55 -6.76
N VAL A 6 24.60 6.90 -7.28
CA VAL A 6 23.39 6.07 -7.23
C VAL A 6 23.20 5.42 -8.59
N VAL A 7 23.17 4.10 -8.64
CA VAL A 7 22.96 3.34 -9.87
C VAL A 7 21.48 2.96 -9.99
N GLY A 8 20.83 3.52 -10.99
CA GLY A 8 19.39 3.40 -11.25
C GLY A 8 18.61 4.66 -10.89
N GLY A 9 17.97 5.26 -11.91
CA GLY A 9 17.12 6.46 -11.79
C GLY A 9 15.63 6.11 -11.60
N GLY A 10 15.30 4.97 -10.99
CA GLY A 10 13.96 4.65 -10.54
C GLY A 10 13.55 5.49 -9.33
N HIS A 11 12.30 5.42 -8.91
CA HIS A 11 11.77 6.24 -7.80
C HIS A 11 12.60 6.11 -6.51
N ASN A 12 13.07 4.91 -6.15
CA ASN A 12 13.92 4.71 -4.98
C ASN A 12 15.29 5.38 -5.14
N GLY A 13 15.93 5.22 -6.31
CA GLY A 13 17.22 5.86 -6.60
C GLY A 13 17.13 7.38 -6.62
N LEU A 14 16.04 7.92 -7.18
CA LEU A 14 15.78 9.37 -7.19
C LEU A 14 15.59 9.93 -5.78
N VAL A 15 14.80 9.26 -4.94
CA VAL A 15 14.58 9.65 -3.53
C VAL A 15 15.90 9.59 -2.75
N ASN A 16 16.63 8.47 -2.85
CA ASN A 16 17.91 8.32 -2.19
C ASN A 16 18.91 9.42 -2.62
N GLY A 17 19.05 9.61 -3.94
CA GLY A 17 19.93 10.65 -4.48
C GLY A 17 19.54 12.06 -4.03
N ALA A 18 18.24 12.35 -3.93
CA ALA A 18 17.75 13.63 -3.43
C ALA A 18 18.12 13.87 -1.95
N TYR A 19 17.98 12.85 -1.10
CA TYR A 19 18.40 12.95 0.31
C TYR A 19 19.91 13.10 0.47
N LEU A 20 20.70 12.36 -0.30
CA LEU A 20 22.17 12.51 -0.30
C LEU A 20 22.57 13.92 -0.73
N ALA A 21 21.97 14.46 -1.79
CA ALA A 21 22.21 15.81 -2.26
C ALA A 21 21.77 16.87 -1.23
N LYS A 22 20.61 16.67 -0.58
CA LYS A 22 20.11 17.52 0.50
C LYS A 22 21.05 17.54 1.71
N ALA A 23 21.73 16.42 1.98
CA ALA A 23 22.77 16.33 3.00
C ALA A 23 24.13 16.97 2.59
N GLY A 24 24.18 17.63 1.43
CA GLY A 24 25.36 18.36 0.94
C GLY A 24 26.34 17.51 0.13
N LEU A 25 26.05 16.25 -0.17
CA LEU A 25 26.91 15.40 -0.97
C LEU A 25 26.74 15.70 -2.47
N ARG A 26 27.85 15.74 -3.20
CA ARG A 26 27.84 15.79 -4.66
C ARG A 26 27.42 14.43 -5.20
N THR A 27 26.17 14.30 -5.53
CA THR A 27 25.55 13.04 -5.92
C THR A 27 25.41 12.94 -7.43
N LEU A 28 25.77 11.78 -8.00
CA LEU A 28 25.52 11.43 -9.39
C LEU A 28 24.52 10.27 -9.43
N ILE A 29 23.46 10.42 -10.23
CA ILE A 29 22.53 9.31 -10.52
C ILE A 29 22.79 8.84 -11.94
N LEU A 30 23.01 7.53 -12.10
CA LEU A 30 23.20 6.88 -13.40
C LEU A 30 21.94 6.09 -13.76
N GLU A 31 21.36 6.40 -14.92
CA GLU A 31 20.20 5.68 -15.48
C GLU A 31 20.55 5.15 -16.87
N LYS A 32 20.20 3.88 -17.12
CA LYS A 32 20.46 3.23 -18.42
C LYS A 32 19.51 3.74 -19.51
N ARG A 33 18.27 4.04 -19.15
CA ARG A 33 17.26 4.54 -20.06
C ARG A 33 17.42 6.05 -20.29
N HIS A 34 16.84 6.56 -21.35
CA HIS A 34 16.80 8.00 -21.64
C HIS A 34 15.80 8.76 -20.74
N LEU A 35 15.00 8.05 -19.94
CA LEU A 35 14.01 8.56 -19.01
C LEU A 35 14.27 8.03 -17.61
N VAL A 36 14.01 8.86 -16.60
CA VAL A 36 14.05 8.48 -15.18
C VAL A 36 12.65 8.16 -14.67
N GLY A 37 12.57 7.42 -13.56
CA GLY A 37 11.30 7.08 -12.91
C GLY A 37 11.12 5.57 -12.69
N GLY A 38 11.83 4.73 -13.47
CA GLY A 38 11.75 3.27 -13.34
C GLY A 38 10.33 2.76 -13.56
N ALA A 39 9.77 1.99 -12.61
CA ALA A 39 8.40 1.48 -12.68
C ALA A 39 7.32 2.58 -12.51
N ALA A 40 7.67 3.76 -12.02
CA ALA A 40 6.74 4.88 -11.85
C ALA A 40 6.66 5.81 -13.08
N ILE A 41 7.21 5.37 -14.21
CA ILE A 41 7.27 6.19 -15.42
C ILE A 41 5.93 6.21 -16.16
N THR A 42 5.61 7.38 -16.75
CA THR A 42 4.55 7.54 -17.74
C THR A 42 5.19 7.76 -19.11
N GLU A 43 4.86 6.91 -20.07
CA GLU A 43 5.45 6.94 -21.42
C GLU A 43 4.38 7.13 -22.48
N GLU A 44 4.75 7.76 -23.57
CA GLU A 44 3.95 7.84 -24.77
C GLU A 44 4.15 6.56 -25.58
N LEU A 45 3.28 5.56 -25.37
CA LEU A 45 3.34 4.26 -26.06
C LEU A 45 2.69 4.29 -27.45
N TYR A 46 1.82 5.25 -27.67
CA TYR A 46 1.19 5.51 -28.95
C TYR A 46 1.11 7.04 -29.15
N PRO A 47 1.34 7.58 -30.35
CA PRO A 47 1.33 9.02 -30.58
C PRO A 47 0.10 9.71 -30.02
N GLY A 48 0.30 10.69 -29.14
CA GLY A 48 -0.75 11.43 -28.43
C GLY A 48 -1.29 10.75 -27.15
N PHE A 49 -0.91 9.50 -26.86
CA PHE A 49 -1.41 8.77 -25.69
C PHE A 49 -0.29 8.40 -24.72
N LYS A 50 -0.42 8.89 -23.50
CA LYS A 50 0.51 8.63 -22.39
C LYS A 50 -0.09 7.64 -21.42
N PHE A 51 0.68 6.62 -21.06
CA PHE A 51 0.28 5.55 -20.15
C PHE A 51 1.29 5.39 -19.04
N THR A 52 0.81 5.12 -17.85
CA THR A 52 1.61 4.58 -16.75
C THR A 52 1.84 3.10 -17.02
N THR A 53 3.11 2.70 -17.22
CA THR A 53 3.41 1.34 -17.68
C THR A 53 3.26 0.27 -16.60
N PHE A 54 3.52 0.61 -15.32
CA PHE A 54 3.46 -0.34 -14.21
C PHE A 54 2.75 0.21 -12.98
N SER A 55 3.07 1.43 -12.56
CA SER A 55 2.59 2.01 -11.30
C SER A 55 1.34 2.85 -11.53
N TYR A 56 0.20 2.19 -11.70
CA TYR A 56 -1.08 2.83 -12.00
C TYR A 56 -1.69 3.63 -10.83
N ALA A 57 -1.25 3.35 -9.61
CA ALA A 57 -1.73 4.06 -8.42
C ALA A 57 -0.58 4.51 -7.53
N LEU A 58 -0.70 5.71 -6.99
CA LEU A 58 0.19 6.24 -5.95
C LEU A 58 -0.34 5.81 -4.58
N SER A 59 0.21 4.75 -4.00
CA SER A 59 -0.25 4.20 -2.73
C SER A 59 0.82 4.16 -1.64
N LEU A 60 2.10 3.96 -2.00
CA LEU A 60 3.16 3.64 -1.05
C LEU A 60 4.18 4.77 -0.84
N LEU A 61 4.12 5.86 -1.61
CA LEU A 61 5.00 7.00 -1.39
C LEU A 61 4.69 7.65 -0.04
N ARG A 62 5.68 7.64 0.85
CA ARG A 62 5.50 8.16 2.22
C ARG A 62 5.22 9.66 2.20
N PRO A 63 4.21 10.15 2.95
CA PRO A 63 3.93 11.58 3.09
C PRO A 63 5.14 12.38 3.58
N GLN A 64 5.99 11.76 4.41
CA GLN A 64 7.24 12.35 4.88
C GLN A 64 8.17 12.72 3.72
N ILE A 65 8.36 11.82 2.74
CA ILE A 65 9.19 12.08 1.55
C ILE A 65 8.64 13.26 0.75
N ILE A 66 7.30 13.29 0.56
CA ILE A 66 6.63 14.37 -0.15
C ILE A 66 6.90 15.71 0.53
N HIS A 67 6.81 15.75 1.85
CA HIS A 67 7.02 16.95 2.65
C HIS A 67 8.49 17.34 2.70
N GLU A 68 9.38 16.43 3.05
CA GLU A 68 10.80 16.73 3.25
C GLU A 68 11.53 17.12 1.97
N LEU A 69 11.16 16.51 0.84
CA LEU A 69 11.69 16.86 -0.48
C LEU A 69 10.89 17.97 -1.17
N GLU A 70 9.84 18.49 -0.51
CA GLU A 70 9.00 19.57 -1.00
C GLU A 70 8.43 19.31 -2.42
N LEU A 71 8.07 18.08 -2.72
CA LEU A 71 7.70 17.63 -4.06
C LEU A 71 6.63 18.49 -4.75
N PRO A 72 5.62 19.08 -4.05
CA PRO A 72 4.64 19.99 -4.66
C PRO A 72 5.28 21.22 -5.31
N LYS A 73 6.41 21.73 -4.80
CA LYS A 73 7.14 22.85 -5.40
C LYS A 73 7.69 22.52 -6.80
N TYR A 74 7.89 21.22 -7.06
CA TYR A 74 8.39 20.70 -8.33
C TYR A 74 7.27 20.13 -9.22
N GLY A 75 6.01 20.44 -8.91
CA GLY A 75 4.87 20.06 -9.74
C GLY A 75 4.24 18.70 -9.39
N PHE A 76 4.66 18.06 -8.30
CA PHE A 76 4.00 16.83 -7.85
C PHE A 76 2.57 17.12 -7.40
N LYS A 77 1.62 16.50 -8.10
CA LYS A 77 0.19 16.67 -7.85
C LYS A 77 -0.51 15.31 -7.99
N PRO A 78 -0.75 14.60 -6.89
CA PRO A 78 -1.55 13.37 -6.94
C PRO A 78 -3.00 13.71 -7.31
N LEU A 79 -3.56 12.90 -8.21
CA LEU A 79 -4.96 12.99 -8.60
C LEU A 79 -5.73 11.87 -7.90
N SER A 80 -6.89 12.19 -7.37
CA SER A 80 -7.78 11.22 -6.77
C SER A 80 -8.42 10.35 -7.84
N MET A 81 -8.43 9.03 -7.64
CA MET A 81 -9.24 8.14 -8.49
C MET A 81 -10.71 8.23 -8.03
N PRO A 82 -11.64 8.59 -8.91
CA PRO A 82 -13.01 8.82 -8.48
C PRO A 82 -13.75 7.52 -8.17
N THR A 83 -13.57 6.47 -8.96
CA THR A 83 -14.35 5.24 -8.89
C THR A 83 -13.55 4.07 -9.42
N SER A 84 -13.74 2.90 -8.81
CA SER A 84 -13.27 1.61 -9.32
C SER A 84 -14.46 0.82 -9.87
N PHE A 85 -14.25 0.18 -11.01
CA PHE A 85 -15.24 -0.65 -11.70
C PHE A 85 -14.76 -2.10 -11.72
N ALA A 86 -15.57 -3.00 -11.19
CA ALA A 86 -15.33 -4.44 -11.22
C ALA A 86 -16.50 -5.13 -11.93
N PRO A 87 -16.33 -5.58 -13.19
CA PRO A 87 -17.33 -6.36 -13.92
C PRO A 87 -17.26 -7.84 -13.55
N ASP A 88 -18.40 -8.53 -13.69
CA ASP A 88 -18.50 -9.98 -13.66
C ASP A 88 -18.92 -10.51 -15.04
N GLU A 89 -18.74 -11.82 -15.29
CA GLU A 89 -19.01 -12.48 -16.57
C GLU A 89 -20.52 -12.49 -16.95
N ASP A 90 -21.38 -12.47 -15.93
CA ASP A 90 -22.85 -12.44 -16.13
C ASP A 90 -23.40 -11.05 -16.46
N GLY A 91 -22.53 -10.04 -16.57
CA GLY A 91 -22.89 -8.64 -16.78
C GLY A 91 -23.21 -7.88 -15.49
N THR A 92 -23.17 -8.52 -14.34
CA THR A 92 -23.18 -7.85 -13.03
C THR A 92 -21.89 -7.04 -12.88
N TYR A 93 -21.94 -5.98 -12.11
CA TYR A 93 -20.76 -5.16 -11.82
C TYR A 93 -20.86 -4.55 -10.43
N LEU A 94 -19.71 -4.05 -9.94
CA LEU A 94 -19.59 -3.28 -8.72
C LEU A 94 -18.86 -1.98 -9.00
N LEU A 95 -19.42 -0.86 -8.55
CA LEU A 95 -18.81 0.47 -8.58
C LEU A 95 -18.52 0.92 -7.16
N LEU A 96 -17.25 1.11 -6.81
CA LEU A 96 -16.86 1.65 -5.52
C LEU A 96 -16.02 2.92 -5.71
N GLY A 97 -16.42 3.98 -5.04
CA GLY A 97 -15.80 5.29 -5.11
C GLY A 97 -15.45 5.86 -3.74
N GLN A 98 -15.40 7.19 -3.67
CA GLN A 98 -15.04 7.89 -2.45
C GLN A 98 -16.26 8.16 -1.55
N ASP A 99 -17.46 8.18 -2.09
CA ASP A 99 -18.68 8.39 -1.31
C ASP A 99 -19.13 7.09 -0.65
N GLU A 100 -19.10 7.08 0.68
CA GLU A 100 -19.46 5.89 1.47
C GLU A 100 -20.93 5.51 1.32
N GLY A 101 -21.82 6.50 1.20
CA GLY A 101 -23.25 6.24 1.02
C GLY A 101 -23.55 5.62 -0.34
N GLU A 102 -22.85 6.03 -1.40
CA GLU A 102 -22.93 5.40 -2.71
C GLU A 102 -22.39 3.98 -2.68
N ASN A 103 -21.23 3.76 -2.06
CA ASN A 103 -20.65 2.43 -1.90
C ASN A 103 -21.61 1.49 -1.17
N MET A 104 -22.26 1.95 -0.10
CA MET A 104 -23.25 1.17 0.64
C MET A 104 -24.45 0.78 -0.23
N ARG A 105 -24.96 1.70 -1.06
CA ARG A 105 -26.05 1.40 -1.99
C ARG A 105 -25.66 0.39 -3.06
N GLU A 106 -24.44 0.54 -3.62
CA GLU A 106 -23.91 -0.40 -4.62
C GLU A 106 -23.72 -1.81 -4.04
N ILE A 107 -23.16 -1.92 -2.84
CA ILE A 107 -23.00 -3.21 -2.17
C ILE A 107 -24.37 -3.82 -1.83
N ALA A 108 -25.31 -3.01 -1.31
CA ALA A 108 -26.65 -3.47 -0.98
C ALA A 108 -27.45 -4.00 -2.19
N ARG A 109 -27.13 -3.52 -3.39
CA ARG A 109 -27.71 -4.04 -4.66
C ARG A 109 -27.30 -5.50 -4.91
N LEU A 110 -26.10 -5.89 -4.46
CA LEU A 110 -25.59 -7.25 -4.58
C LEU A 110 -25.95 -8.11 -3.37
N SER A 111 -25.77 -7.58 -2.16
CA SER A 111 -26.11 -8.22 -0.88
C SER A 111 -26.38 -7.18 0.19
N PRO A 112 -27.63 -7.12 0.73
CA PRO A 112 -27.94 -6.27 1.88
C PRO A 112 -27.10 -6.63 3.12
N HIS A 113 -26.83 -7.93 3.35
CA HIS A 113 -25.96 -8.42 4.42
C HIS A 113 -24.57 -7.81 4.33
N ASP A 114 -23.97 -7.84 3.15
CA ASP A 114 -22.62 -7.35 2.93
C ASP A 114 -22.53 -5.82 3.10
N ALA A 115 -23.57 -5.09 2.73
CA ALA A 115 -23.62 -3.67 2.98
C ALA A 115 -23.60 -3.35 4.48
N ASP A 116 -24.34 -4.09 5.30
CA ASP A 116 -24.33 -3.92 6.76
C ASP A 116 -22.96 -4.29 7.35
N ALA A 117 -22.33 -5.37 6.87
CA ALA A 117 -21.04 -5.84 7.33
C ALA A 117 -19.87 -4.91 6.90
N TYR A 118 -20.03 -4.19 5.80
CA TYR A 118 -18.94 -3.39 5.19
C TYR A 118 -18.36 -2.32 6.13
N LYS A 119 -19.19 -1.70 6.97
CA LYS A 119 -18.73 -0.70 7.95
C LYS A 119 -17.83 -1.34 9.00
N GLN A 120 -18.24 -2.51 9.51
CA GLN A 120 -17.45 -3.23 10.50
C GLN A 120 -16.11 -3.71 9.91
N TYR A 121 -16.13 -4.26 8.70
CA TYR A 121 -14.93 -4.63 7.95
C TYR A 121 -13.96 -3.45 7.79
N LYS A 122 -14.45 -2.30 7.32
CA LYS A 122 -13.61 -1.10 7.17
C LYS A 122 -13.03 -0.64 8.50
N HIS A 123 -13.82 -0.66 9.55
CA HIS A 123 -13.38 -0.28 10.89
C HIS A 123 -12.26 -1.21 11.38
N ASP A 124 -12.49 -2.52 11.32
CA ASP A 124 -11.53 -3.52 11.81
C ASP A 124 -10.22 -3.48 11.01
N LEU A 125 -10.31 -3.37 9.69
CA LEU A 125 -9.13 -3.23 8.83
C LEU A 125 -8.35 -1.94 9.14
N ALA A 126 -9.03 -0.82 9.33
CA ALA A 126 -8.39 0.46 9.66
C ALA A 126 -7.70 0.42 11.03
N GLU A 127 -8.27 -0.26 12.03
CA GLU A 127 -7.65 -0.48 13.34
C GLU A 127 -6.35 -1.29 13.21
N VAL A 128 -6.39 -2.40 12.45
CA VAL A 128 -5.20 -3.22 12.19
C VAL A 128 -4.14 -2.42 11.44
N CYS A 129 -4.52 -1.68 10.39
CA CYS A 129 -3.58 -0.84 9.64
C CYS A 129 -2.92 0.24 10.52
N ARG A 130 -3.67 0.87 11.44
CA ARG A 130 -3.12 1.85 12.38
C ARG A 130 -2.13 1.21 13.35
N ALA A 131 -2.39 -0.02 13.78
CA ALA A 131 -1.49 -0.76 14.67
C ALA A 131 -0.21 -1.22 13.96
N ILE A 132 -0.29 -1.61 12.69
CA ILE A 132 0.88 -2.11 11.94
C ILE A 132 1.74 -0.97 11.38
N LYS A 133 1.12 0.14 11.00
CA LYS A 133 1.80 1.25 10.31
C LYS A 133 3.09 1.74 11.00
N PRO A 134 3.16 1.95 12.34
CA PRO A 134 4.39 2.36 13.00
C PRO A 134 5.52 1.34 12.89
N LEU A 135 5.19 0.05 12.75
CA LEU A 135 6.18 -1.03 12.63
C LEU A 135 6.84 -1.06 11.25
N LEU A 136 6.15 -0.58 10.21
CA LEU A 136 6.67 -0.54 8.84
C LEU A 136 7.79 0.50 8.65
N ASP A 137 7.93 1.44 9.56
CA ASP A 137 8.94 2.51 9.51
C ASP A 137 10.17 2.18 10.38
N GLN A 138 10.21 0.99 10.98
CA GLN A 138 11.27 0.55 11.86
C GLN A 138 12.06 -0.60 11.23
N VAL A 139 13.35 -0.67 11.54
CA VAL A 139 14.15 -1.86 11.27
C VAL A 139 13.74 -2.91 12.31
N PRO A 140 13.30 -4.11 11.89
CA PRO A 140 12.94 -5.16 12.84
C PRO A 140 14.12 -5.49 13.75
N PRO A 141 13.92 -5.62 15.07
CA PRO A 141 14.97 -6.06 15.96
C PRO A 141 15.33 -7.53 15.70
N ASP A 142 16.63 -7.86 15.84
CA ASP A 142 17.10 -9.24 15.71
C ASP A 142 16.85 -10.02 17.01
N PRO A 143 15.94 -11.02 17.03
CA PRO A 143 15.63 -11.80 18.22
C PRO A 143 16.76 -12.76 18.64
N PHE A 144 17.78 -12.95 17.80
CA PHE A 144 18.91 -13.85 18.05
C PHE A 144 20.22 -13.11 18.34
N SER A 145 20.18 -11.78 18.43
CA SER A 145 21.36 -10.96 18.72
C SER A 145 21.67 -10.93 20.22
N ASP A 146 22.93 -11.02 20.56
CA ASP A 146 23.44 -10.80 21.92
C ASP A 146 23.62 -9.31 22.26
N ASP A 147 23.29 -8.40 21.32
CA ASP A 147 23.42 -6.95 21.52
C ASP A 147 22.33 -6.45 22.49
N PRO A 148 22.71 -5.78 23.59
CA PRO A 148 21.74 -5.18 24.54
C PRO A 148 20.79 -4.17 23.88
N GLU A 149 21.21 -3.46 22.81
CA GLU A 149 20.33 -2.53 22.09
C GLU A 149 19.22 -3.27 21.36
N GLU A 150 19.53 -4.40 20.72
CA GLU A 150 18.52 -5.25 20.07
C GLU A 150 17.55 -5.85 21.07
N ALA A 151 18.04 -6.29 22.26
CA ALA A 151 17.19 -6.75 23.33
C ALA A 151 16.23 -5.67 23.86
N ALA A 152 16.70 -4.42 23.97
CA ALA A 152 15.85 -3.28 24.35
C ALA A 152 14.77 -3.01 23.29
N ARG A 153 15.12 -3.03 22.02
CA ARG A 153 14.17 -2.85 20.88
C ARG A 153 13.13 -3.97 20.83
N LEU A 154 13.51 -5.21 21.12
CA LEU A 154 12.57 -6.33 21.26
C LEU A 154 11.59 -6.11 22.42
N ALA A 155 12.09 -5.63 23.57
CA ALA A 155 11.26 -5.33 24.72
C ALA A 155 10.27 -4.20 24.43
N GLU A 156 10.67 -3.16 23.70
CA GLU A 156 9.79 -2.08 23.25
C GLU A 156 8.70 -2.61 22.31
N LEU A 157 9.06 -3.41 21.29
CA LEU A 157 8.10 -4.04 20.39
C LEU A 157 7.10 -4.92 21.14
N ALA A 158 7.59 -5.76 22.07
CA ALA A 158 6.73 -6.59 22.89
C ALA A 158 5.80 -5.78 23.80
N SER A 159 6.27 -4.64 24.32
CA SER A 159 5.46 -3.72 25.10
C SER A 159 4.38 -3.05 24.25
N TYR A 160 4.75 -2.61 23.05
CA TYR A 160 3.81 -2.05 22.08
C TYR A 160 2.69 -3.05 21.73
N LEU A 161 3.05 -4.27 21.36
CA LEU A 161 2.08 -5.31 20.99
C LEU A 161 1.17 -5.70 22.16
N ARG A 162 1.69 -5.77 23.38
CA ARG A 162 0.89 -6.02 24.60
C ARG A 162 -0.08 -4.88 24.93
N GLY A 163 0.23 -3.65 24.52
CA GLY A 163 -0.62 -2.48 24.71
C GLY A 163 -1.77 -2.37 23.71
N LEU A 164 -1.76 -3.17 22.62
CA LEU A 164 -2.84 -3.18 21.65
C LEU A 164 -4.12 -3.80 22.23
N ASP A 165 -5.27 -3.30 21.77
CA ASP A 165 -6.56 -3.93 22.06
C ASP A 165 -6.56 -5.38 21.59
N LYS A 166 -7.14 -6.30 22.38
CA LYS A 166 -7.14 -7.73 22.09
C LYS A 166 -7.83 -8.06 20.77
N ARG A 167 -8.88 -7.33 20.39
CA ARG A 167 -9.58 -7.51 19.12
C ARG A 167 -8.70 -7.07 17.96
N VAL A 168 -8.01 -5.95 18.08
CA VAL A 168 -7.06 -5.46 17.07
C VAL A 168 -5.94 -6.47 16.87
N LEU A 169 -5.35 -6.98 17.95
CA LEU A 169 -4.29 -8.00 17.89
C LEU A 169 -4.81 -9.30 17.24
N HIS A 170 -6.00 -9.75 17.63
CA HIS A 170 -6.63 -10.93 17.04
C HIS A 170 -6.84 -10.77 15.53
N ASN A 171 -7.42 -9.63 15.10
CA ASN A 171 -7.64 -9.33 13.69
C ASN A 171 -6.33 -9.19 12.93
N ALA A 172 -5.29 -8.60 13.54
CA ALA A 172 -3.96 -8.49 12.95
C ALA A 172 -3.33 -9.87 12.71
N VAL A 173 -3.38 -10.76 13.71
CA VAL A 173 -2.87 -12.13 13.55
C VAL A 173 -3.59 -12.83 12.41
N ARG A 174 -4.93 -12.76 12.35
CA ARG A 174 -5.71 -13.40 11.29
C ARG A 174 -5.38 -12.84 9.90
N LEU A 175 -5.26 -11.51 9.78
CA LEU A 175 -4.94 -10.86 8.51
C LEU A 175 -3.52 -11.21 8.02
N LEU A 176 -2.57 -11.36 8.95
CA LEU A 176 -1.17 -11.62 8.60
C LEU A 176 -0.84 -13.11 8.40
N THR A 177 -1.65 -14.02 8.95
CA THR A 177 -1.39 -15.47 8.89
C THR A 177 -2.45 -16.26 8.13
N GLY A 178 -3.59 -15.65 7.81
CA GLY A 178 -4.65 -16.23 7.01
C GLY A 178 -4.57 -15.82 5.54
N SER A 179 -5.42 -16.41 4.72
CA SER A 179 -5.60 -15.95 3.35
C SER A 179 -6.52 -14.72 3.28
N ALA A 180 -6.41 -13.94 2.21
CA ALA A 180 -7.33 -12.82 1.96
C ALA A 180 -8.79 -13.31 1.89
N ALA A 181 -9.02 -14.48 1.27
CA ALA A 181 -10.34 -15.06 1.17
C ALA A 181 -10.91 -15.42 2.55
N ASP A 182 -10.13 -16.12 3.41
CA ASP A 182 -10.58 -16.48 4.76
C ASP A 182 -10.94 -15.25 5.60
N PHE A 183 -10.18 -14.16 5.44
CA PHE A 183 -10.47 -12.92 6.15
C PHE A 183 -11.76 -12.26 5.65
N LEU A 184 -12.01 -12.26 4.33
CA LEU A 184 -13.20 -11.68 3.72
C LEU A 184 -14.45 -12.52 3.94
N ASP A 185 -14.33 -13.86 3.96
CA ASP A 185 -15.43 -14.79 4.22
C ASP A 185 -16.08 -14.60 5.61
N TRP A 186 -15.42 -13.87 6.53
CA TRP A 186 -16.00 -13.54 7.83
C TRP A 186 -17.01 -12.40 7.79
N TYR A 187 -16.90 -11.56 6.78
CA TYR A 187 -17.73 -10.36 6.65
C TYR A 187 -18.73 -10.50 5.53
N PHE A 188 -18.37 -11.16 4.43
CA PHE A 188 -19.07 -11.06 3.15
C PHE A 188 -19.44 -12.41 2.58
N GLU A 189 -20.61 -12.44 1.91
CA GLU A 189 -21.12 -13.59 1.18
C GLU A 189 -21.02 -13.43 -0.35
N ASN A 190 -21.04 -12.20 -0.87
CA ASN A 190 -21.01 -11.93 -2.30
C ASN A 190 -19.60 -12.09 -2.88
N GLU A 191 -19.46 -12.98 -3.87
CA GLU A 191 -18.15 -13.33 -4.46
C GLU A 191 -17.52 -12.17 -5.25
N LEU A 192 -18.30 -11.35 -5.94
CA LEU A 192 -17.79 -10.21 -6.69
C LEU A 192 -17.18 -9.17 -5.74
N LEU A 193 -17.85 -8.87 -4.62
CA LEU A 193 -17.31 -7.96 -3.60
C LEU A 193 -16.05 -8.53 -2.98
N LYS A 194 -16.05 -9.81 -2.60
CA LYS A 194 -14.84 -10.47 -2.04
C LYS A 194 -13.68 -10.46 -3.04
N GLY A 195 -13.93 -10.80 -4.29
CA GLY A 195 -12.93 -10.77 -5.36
C GLY A 195 -12.32 -9.38 -5.56
N TYR A 196 -13.16 -8.34 -5.58
CA TYR A 196 -12.72 -6.96 -5.66
C TYR A 196 -11.81 -6.57 -4.47
N LEU A 197 -12.24 -6.85 -3.25
CA LEU A 197 -11.49 -6.50 -2.04
C LEU A 197 -10.19 -7.30 -1.91
N ALA A 198 -10.20 -8.59 -2.28
CA ALA A 198 -9.04 -9.46 -2.27
C ALA A 198 -7.96 -9.03 -3.27
N SER A 199 -8.34 -8.32 -4.34
CA SER A 199 -7.40 -7.86 -5.37
C SER A 199 -6.24 -7.05 -4.78
N SER A 200 -6.52 -6.23 -3.76
CA SER A 200 -5.51 -5.43 -3.06
C SER A 200 -4.47 -6.29 -2.31
N GLY A 201 -4.86 -7.48 -1.85
CA GLY A 201 -3.97 -8.42 -1.16
C GLY A 201 -3.15 -9.31 -2.10
N THR A 202 -3.52 -9.39 -3.39
CA THR A 202 -2.85 -10.26 -4.37
C THR A 202 -2.01 -9.51 -5.39
N ILE A 203 -2.10 -8.18 -5.44
CA ILE A 203 -1.34 -7.35 -6.38
C ILE A 203 0.17 -7.56 -6.18
N GLY A 204 0.86 -7.88 -7.29
CA GLY A 204 2.31 -8.07 -7.31
C GLY A 204 2.78 -9.42 -6.78
N SER A 205 1.89 -10.31 -6.40
CA SER A 205 2.19 -11.68 -5.98
C SER A 205 1.81 -12.69 -7.06
N LYS A 206 2.39 -13.90 -6.98
CA LYS A 206 2.04 -15.05 -7.83
C LYS A 206 1.02 -15.99 -7.17
N VAL A 207 0.41 -15.54 -6.10
CA VAL A 207 -0.53 -16.32 -5.28
C VAL A 207 -1.96 -15.83 -5.51
N GLY A 208 -2.92 -16.71 -5.27
CA GLY A 208 -4.34 -16.37 -5.32
C GLY A 208 -4.87 -15.90 -3.96
N PRO A 209 -6.12 -15.43 -3.91
CA PRO A 209 -6.72 -14.90 -2.69
C PRO A 209 -6.90 -15.94 -1.57
N ARG A 210 -6.79 -17.25 -1.88
CA ARG A 210 -6.84 -18.36 -0.90
C ARG A 210 -5.45 -18.87 -0.48
N SER A 211 -4.38 -18.25 -0.96
CA SER A 211 -3.01 -18.59 -0.54
C SER A 211 -2.69 -17.93 0.81
N GLN A 212 -1.92 -18.65 1.61
CA GLN A 212 -1.36 -18.17 2.88
C GLN A 212 0.07 -17.69 2.69
#